data_cf9516b34fda951673b731b422c0ded7
#
_entry.id   cf9516b34fda951673b731b422c0ded7
#
_cell.length_a   1.000
_cell.length_b   1.000
_cell.length_c   1.000
_cell.angle_alpha   90.00
_cell.angle_beta   90.00
_cell.angle_gamma   90.00
#
_symmetry.space_group_name_H-M   'P 1'
#
loop_
_entity.id
_entity.type
_entity.pdbx_description
1 polymer ?
#
loop_
_entity_poly.entity_id
_entity_poly.type
_entity_poly.pdbx_seq_one_letter_code
_entity_poly.pdbx_strand_id
1 'polypeptide(L)'
;MTDQIRAMLEKGDLKEAQRQSSELMLAISKQVQSLEPTPPEKLAKLEQETQPSGRERFYALAGLSKAAVAAGDLNKAELYARELLLLAPDYPKDWNYGNAVFFGNMVIGQVALRRDKNTFLAKSSLLASGETPGSPQLNSFGPNMSLAKDLLEQGDRDTVLEFFAECRKFWKLDHDKLDAWTAKVRGGGIPDFAANLLY
;
A
#
# COMPACT_ATOMS: atom_id res chain seq x y z
N MET A 1 -5.46 -33.53 -5.76
CA MET A 1 -4.86 -34.42 -4.75
C MET A 1 -4.18 -35.54 -5.50
N THR A 2 -2.90 -35.78 -5.28
CA THR A 2 -2.16 -36.81 -6.00
C THR A 2 -2.59 -38.20 -5.53
N ASP A 3 -2.50 -39.22 -6.38
CA ASP A 3 -2.87 -40.60 -6.04
C ASP A 3 -2.07 -41.12 -4.85
N GLN A 4 -0.87 -40.63 -4.64
CA GLN A 4 0.00 -40.96 -3.52
C GLN A 4 -0.58 -40.51 -2.17
N ILE A 5 -1.09 -39.26 -2.08
CA ILE A 5 -1.75 -38.75 -0.87
C ILE A 5 -3.03 -39.53 -0.58
N ARG A 6 -3.80 -39.88 -1.62
CA ARG A 6 -5.01 -40.71 -1.48
C ARG A 6 -4.67 -42.09 -0.91
N ALA A 7 -3.64 -42.78 -1.40
CA ALA A 7 -3.21 -44.08 -0.93
C ALA A 7 -2.75 -44.07 0.55
N MET A 8 -2.15 -42.97 0.99
CA MET A 8 -1.75 -42.77 2.41
C MET A 8 -2.98 -42.58 3.32
N LEU A 9 -3.97 -41.85 2.87
CA LEU A 9 -5.22 -41.69 3.62
C LEU A 9 -5.98 -43.00 3.77
N GLU A 10 -6.01 -43.84 2.72
CA GLU A 10 -6.60 -45.16 2.74
C GLU A 10 -5.87 -46.15 3.71
N LYS A 11 -4.57 -45.95 3.91
CA LYS A 11 -3.76 -46.73 4.89
C LYS A 11 -3.79 -46.20 6.31
N GLY A 12 -4.51 -45.08 6.55
CA GLY A 12 -4.62 -44.44 7.87
C GLY A 12 -3.42 -43.60 8.30
N ASP A 13 -2.46 -43.33 7.41
CA ASP A 13 -1.26 -42.56 7.70
C ASP A 13 -1.55 -41.05 7.52
N LEU A 14 -2.37 -40.53 8.42
CA LEU A 14 -2.87 -39.15 8.36
C LEU A 14 -1.76 -38.09 8.49
N LYS A 15 -0.74 -38.35 9.31
CA LYS A 15 0.36 -37.40 9.51
C LYS A 15 1.21 -37.25 8.26
N GLU A 16 1.55 -38.35 7.62
CA GLU A 16 2.37 -38.34 6.40
C GLU A 16 1.56 -37.75 5.22
N ALA A 17 0.26 -38.08 5.09
CA ALA A 17 -0.63 -37.48 4.10
C ALA A 17 -0.76 -35.97 4.29
N GLN A 18 -0.84 -35.47 5.52
CA GLN A 18 -0.92 -34.04 5.84
C GLN A 18 0.40 -33.34 5.52
N ARG A 19 1.57 -33.95 5.83
CA ARG A 19 2.89 -33.41 5.50
C ARG A 19 3.05 -33.26 3.98
N GLN A 20 2.76 -34.29 3.21
CA GLN A 20 2.88 -34.28 1.75
C GLN A 20 1.89 -33.30 1.10
N SER A 21 0.68 -33.19 1.63
CA SER A 21 -0.29 -32.18 1.17
C SER A 21 0.24 -30.76 1.38
N SER A 22 0.84 -30.49 2.55
CA SER A 22 1.42 -29.18 2.85
C SER A 22 2.63 -28.87 1.96
N GLU A 23 3.51 -29.85 1.71
CA GLU A 23 4.65 -29.70 0.80
C GLU A 23 4.20 -29.44 -0.65
N LEU A 24 3.18 -30.14 -1.13
CA LEU A 24 2.60 -29.93 -2.44
C LEU A 24 1.97 -28.53 -2.56
N MET A 25 1.19 -28.10 -1.56
CA MET A 25 0.61 -26.76 -1.53
C MET A 25 1.69 -25.67 -1.54
N LEU A 26 2.78 -25.87 -0.79
CA LEU A 26 3.91 -24.95 -0.79
C LEU A 26 4.61 -24.90 -2.16
N ALA A 27 4.79 -26.05 -2.81
CA ALA A 27 5.38 -26.12 -4.15
C ALA A 27 4.51 -25.43 -5.20
N ILE A 28 3.19 -25.68 -5.18
CA ILE A 28 2.23 -25.00 -6.04
C ILE A 28 2.25 -23.49 -5.79
N SER A 29 2.22 -23.06 -4.53
CA SER A 29 2.28 -21.64 -4.17
C SER A 29 3.54 -20.97 -4.71
N LYS A 30 4.72 -21.60 -4.58
CA LYS A 30 5.97 -21.10 -5.14
C LYS A 30 5.94 -21.01 -6.67
N GLN A 31 5.35 -22.01 -7.32
CA GLN A 31 5.23 -22.01 -8.78
C GLN A 31 4.25 -20.95 -9.28
N VAL A 32 3.11 -20.76 -8.61
CA VAL A 32 2.17 -19.67 -8.92
C VAL A 32 2.85 -18.31 -8.71
N GLN A 33 3.59 -18.15 -7.61
CA GLN A 33 4.31 -16.91 -7.33
C GLN A 33 5.41 -16.62 -8.37
N SER A 34 6.03 -17.64 -8.96
CA SER A 34 7.02 -17.47 -10.03
C SER A 34 6.40 -17.09 -11.39
N LEU A 35 5.09 -17.26 -11.56
CA LEU A 35 4.34 -16.84 -12.75
C LEU A 35 3.77 -15.42 -12.64
N GLU A 36 3.77 -14.85 -11.42
CA GLU A 36 3.35 -13.48 -11.21
C GLU A 36 4.40 -12.51 -11.75
N PRO A 37 4.00 -11.48 -12.51
CA PRO A 37 4.94 -10.47 -12.96
C PRO A 37 5.65 -9.81 -11.78
N THR A 38 6.95 -9.65 -11.90
CA THR A 38 7.76 -8.93 -10.92
C THR A 38 7.34 -7.47 -10.79
N PRO A 39 7.63 -6.78 -9.68
CA PRO A 39 7.30 -5.37 -9.54
C PRO A 39 7.84 -4.48 -10.69
N PRO A 40 9.09 -4.65 -11.20
CA PRO A 40 9.55 -3.92 -12.38
C PRO A 40 8.76 -4.23 -13.66
N GLU A 41 8.36 -5.48 -13.89
CA GLU A 41 7.53 -5.87 -15.04
C GLU A 41 6.12 -5.28 -14.94
N LYS A 42 5.53 -5.27 -13.73
CA LYS A 42 4.24 -4.60 -13.46
C LYS A 42 4.32 -3.10 -13.75
N LEU A 43 5.39 -2.44 -13.33
CA LEU A 43 5.62 -1.03 -13.62
C LEU A 43 5.75 -0.78 -15.12
N ALA A 44 6.60 -1.54 -15.83
CA ALA A 44 6.81 -1.40 -17.27
C ALA A 44 5.51 -1.58 -18.05
N LYS A 45 4.68 -2.55 -17.67
CA LYS A 45 3.37 -2.77 -18.26
C LYS A 45 2.44 -1.58 -18.06
N LEU A 46 2.34 -1.06 -16.82
CA LEU A 46 1.52 0.10 -16.52
C LEU A 46 1.97 1.34 -17.32
N GLU A 47 3.28 1.54 -17.48
CA GLU A 47 3.85 2.64 -18.28
C GLU A 47 3.44 2.54 -19.75
N GLN A 48 3.46 1.33 -20.33
CA GLN A 48 3.05 1.09 -21.72
C GLN A 48 1.56 1.30 -21.95
N GLU A 49 0.72 0.93 -20.99
CA GLU A 49 -0.73 1.03 -21.05
C GLU A 49 -1.25 2.45 -20.74
N THR A 50 -0.42 3.30 -20.13
CA THR A 50 -0.85 4.63 -19.67
C THR A 50 -0.70 5.67 -20.78
N GLN A 51 -1.77 6.43 -21.01
CA GLN A 51 -1.76 7.57 -21.93
C GLN A 51 -0.79 8.66 -21.43
N PRO A 52 -0.14 9.41 -22.37
CA PRO A 52 0.88 10.39 -22.02
C PRO A 52 0.32 11.66 -21.34
N SER A 53 -0.99 11.94 -21.47
CA SER A 53 -1.61 13.16 -20.95
C SER A 53 -3.13 12.98 -20.74
N GLY A 54 -3.77 13.99 -20.18
CA GLY A 54 -5.23 14.03 -20.02
C GLY A 54 -5.71 13.33 -18.76
N ARG A 55 -7.03 13.09 -18.71
CA ARG A 55 -7.70 12.52 -17.52
C ARG A 55 -7.26 11.07 -17.25
N GLU A 56 -7.05 10.27 -18.28
CA GLU A 56 -6.55 8.90 -18.15
C GLU A 56 -5.16 8.86 -17.50
N ARG A 57 -4.30 9.81 -17.87
CA ARG A 57 -2.99 9.99 -17.23
C ARG A 57 -3.16 10.31 -15.75
N PHE A 58 -4.02 11.27 -15.41
CA PHE A 58 -4.32 11.63 -14.02
C PHE A 58 -4.80 10.44 -13.20
N TYR A 59 -5.65 9.57 -13.75
CA TYR A 59 -6.12 8.37 -13.06
C TYR A 59 -5.03 7.31 -12.86
N ALA A 60 -4.13 7.17 -13.82
CA ALA A 60 -3.07 6.16 -13.78
C ALA A 60 -1.93 6.51 -12.81
N LEU A 61 -1.66 7.80 -12.59
CA LEU A 61 -0.45 8.26 -11.86
C LEU A 61 -0.35 7.74 -10.43
N ALA A 62 -1.47 7.59 -9.70
CA ALA A 62 -1.45 6.99 -8.37
C ALA A 62 -0.99 5.51 -8.43
N GLY A 63 -1.44 4.77 -9.43
CA GLY A 63 -0.99 3.40 -9.68
C GLY A 63 0.47 3.32 -10.08
N LEU A 64 0.89 4.17 -11.03
CA LEU A 64 2.27 4.27 -11.49
C LEU A 64 3.25 4.61 -10.36
N SER A 65 2.93 5.60 -9.54
CA SER A 65 3.78 6.02 -8.42
C SER A 65 3.96 4.89 -7.38
N LYS A 66 2.88 4.19 -7.03
CA LYS A 66 2.94 3.02 -6.12
C LYS A 66 3.71 1.86 -6.74
N ALA A 67 3.49 1.56 -8.02
CA ALA A 67 4.22 0.50 -8.72
C ALA A 67 5.72 0.79 -8.80
N ALA A 68 6.11 2.06 -9.00
CA ALA A 68 7.50 2.48 -8.99
C ALA A 68 8.15 2.32 -7.60
N VAL A 69 7.42 2.63 -6.50
CA VAL A 69 7.89 2.34 -5.13
C VAL A 69 8.10 0.84 -4.94
N ALA A 70 7.16 0.01 -5.37
CA ALA A 70 7.25 -1.44 -5.27
C ALA A 70 8.40 -2.02 -6.10
N ALA A 71 8.69 -1.43 -7.26
CA ALA A 71 9.81 -1.79 -8.12
C ALA A 71 11.17 -1.28 -7.61
N GLY A 72 11.20 -0.46 -6.55
CA GLY A 72 12.41 0.17 -6.04
C GLY A 72 12.93 1.36 -6.88
N ASP A 73 12.20 1.76 -7.93
CA ASP A 73 12.53 2.93 -8.74
C ASP A 73 11.98 4.20 -8.09
N LEU A 74 12.68 4.67 -7.06
CA LEU A 74 12.27 5.83 -6.28
C LEU A 74 12.34 7.15 -7.08
N ASN A 75 13.10 7.20 -8.17
CA ASN A 75 13.13 8.36 -9.04
C ASN A 75 11.85 8.47 -9.87
N LYS A 76 11.40 7.37 -10.47
CA LYS A 76 10.10 7.32 -11.15
C LYS A 76 8.93 7.50 -10.17
N ALA A 77 9.02 6.92 -8.98
CA ALA A 77 8.01 7.12 -7.95
C ALA A 77 7.80 8.60 -7.63
N GLU A 78 8.89 9.35 -7.40
CA GLU A 78 8.82 10.80 -7.18
C GLU A 78 8.27 11.55 -8.39
N LEU A 79 8.75 11.22 -9.60
CA LEU A 79 8.29 11.85 -10.83
C LEU A 79 6.76 11.74 -10.98
N TYR A 80 6.22 10.52 -10.87
CA TYR A 80 4.77 10.28 -11.01
C TYR A 80 3.96 10.89 -9.87
N ALA A 81 4.47 10.86 -8.64
CA ALA A 81 3.79 11.47 -7.50
C ALA A 81 3.71 13.00 -7.62
N ARG A 82 4.79 13.66 -8.07
CA ARG A 82 4.80 15.10 -8.34
C ARG A 82 3.89 15.48 -9.49
N GLU A 83 3.90 14.72 -10.58
CA GLU A 83 2.98 14.92 -11.70
C GLU A 83 1.52 14.79 -11.25
N LEU A 84 1.21 13.79 -10.42
CA LEU A 84 -0.12 13.59 -9.86
C LEU A 84 -0.60 14.80 -9.05
N LEU A 85 0.26 15.31 -8.15
CA LEU A 85 -0.05 16.49 -7.35
C LEU A 85 -0.16 17.76 -8.19
N LEU A 86 0.62 17.88 -9.26
CA LEU A 86 0.56 19.01 -10.20
C LEU A 86 -0.74 19.03 -10.98
N LEU A 87 -1.24 17.85 -11.41
CA LEU A 87 -2.49 17.73 -12.18
C LEU A 87 -3.74 17.77 -11.30
N ALA A 88 -3.65 17.43 -10.00
CA ALA A 88 -4.81 17.37 -9.13
C ALA A 88 -5.66 18.66 -9.13
N PRO A 89 -5.10 19.88 -9.10
CA PRO A 89 -5.88 21.12 -9.15
C PRO A 89 -6.73 21.31 -10.42
N ASP A 90 -6.40 20.63 -11.52
CA ASP A 90 -7.18 20.68 -12.77
C ASP A 90 -8.48 19.84 -12.66
N TYR A 91 -8.55 18.95 -11.66
CA TYR A 91 -9.67 18.02 -11.45
C TYR A 91 -10.28 18.11 -10.05
N PRO A 92 -10.61 19.32 -9.52
CA PRO A 92 -10.96 19.49 -8.10
C PRO A 92 -12.30 18.87 -7.71
N LYS A 93 -13.16 18.58 -8.68
CA LYS A 93 -14.48 17.94 -8.49
C LYS A 93 -14.49 16.47 -8.91
N ASP A 94 -13.34 15.95 -9.33
CA ASP A 94 -13.24 14.55 -9.73
C ASP A 94 -13.23 13.65 -8.49
N TRP A 95 -13.88 12.50 -8.59
CA TRP A 95 -13.93 11.52 -7.52
C TRP A 95 -12.53 11.03 -7.10
N ASN A 96 -11.55 11.08 -8.02
CA ASN A 96 -10.18 10.68 -7.79
C ASN A 96 -9.30 11.78 -7.19
N TYR A 97 -9.80 13.01 -7.04
CA TYR A 97 -9.03 14.13 -6.49
C TYR A 97 -8.45 13.80 -5.11
N GLY A 98 -9.28 13.25 -4.22
CA GLY A 98 -8.83 12.87 -2.89
C GLY A 98 -7.75 11.77 -2.90
N ASN A 99 -7.85 10.81 -3.82
CA ASN A 99 -6.80 9.81 -4.02
C ASN A 99 -5.50 10.46 -4.50
N ALA A 100 -5.58 11.41 -5.41
CA ALA A 100 -4.41 12.10 -5.95
C ALA A 100 -3.66 12.85 -4.85
N VAL A 101 -4.36 13.61 -4.01
CA VAL A 101 -3.76 14.31 -2.86
C VAL A 101 -3.13 13.31 -1.89
N PHE A 102 -3.87 12.23 -1.55
CA PHE A 102 -3.39 11.22 -0.62
C PHE A 102 -2.14 10.50 -1.13
N PHE A 103 -2.24 9.84 -2.28
CA PHE A 103 -1.14 9.00 -2.80
C PHE A 103 0.06 9.81 -3.28
N GLY A 104 -0.17 11.00 -3.87
CA GLY A 104 0.92 11.87 -4.27
C GLY A 104 1.81 12.24 -3.08
N ASN A 105 1.23 12.74 -1.99
CA ASN A 105 1.98 13.10 -0.79
C ASN A 105 2.58 11.87 -0.09
N MET A 106 1.84 10.78 0.02
CA MET A 106 2.35 9.56 0.65
C MET A 106 3.60 9.03 -0.06
N VAL A 107 3.60 8.98 -1.40
CA VAL A 107 4.75 8.51 -2.17
C VAL A 107 5.94 9.47 -2.05
N ILE A 108 5.71 10.80 -2.07
CA ILE A 108 6.78 11.78 -1.80
C ILE A 108 7.42 11.51 -0.43
N GLY A 109 6.61 11.27 0.60
CA GLY A 109 7.11 10.92 1.93
C GLY A 109 7.91 9.62 1.97
N GLN A 110 7.47 8.58 1.25
CA GLN A 110 8.22 7.32 1.14
C GLN A 110 9.58 7.51 0.45
N VAL A 111 9.62 8.29 -0.62
CA VAL A 111 10.88 8.62 -1.32
C VAL A 111 11.81 9.40 -0.40
N ALA A 112 11.29 10.45 0.26
CA ALA A 112 12.05 11.25 1.22
C ALA A 112 12.68 10.38 2.31
N LEU A 113 11.94 9.41 2.85
CA LEU A 113 12.44 8.55 3.90
C LEU A 113 13.43 7.51 3.39
N ARG A 114 13.12 6.84 2.29
CA ARG A 114 13.88 5.67 1.81
C ARG A 114 15.12 6.07 1.02
N ARG A 115 15.03 7.04 0.10
CA ARG A 115 16.13 7.50 -0.75
C ARG A 115 16.93 8.61 -0.07
N ASP A 116 16.24 9.66 0.38
CA ASP A 116 16.89 10.93 0.76
C ASP A 116 17.24 10.98 2.25
N LYS A 117 16.74 10.03 3.05
CA LYS A 117 16.87 9.99 4.52
C LYS A 117 16.37 11.28 5.19
N ASN A 118 15.41 11.92 4.56
CA ASN A 118 14.82 13.17 5.00
C ASN A 118 13.54 12.91 5.81
N THR A 119 13.69 12.65 7.10
CA THR A 119 12.57 12.38 8.01
C THR A 119 11.64 13.58 8.15
N PHE A 120 12.14 14.81 8.10
CA PHE A 120 11.28 16.00 8.17
C PHE A 120 10.30 16.05 6.99
N LEU A 121 10.79 15.87 5.75
CA LEU A 121 9.93 15.84 4.57
C LEU A 121 8.98 14.63 4.61
N ALA A 122 9.42 13.46 5.09
CA ALA A 122 8.57 12.28 5.22
C ALA A 122 7.38 12.54 6.17
N LYS A 123 7.63 13.17 7.32
CA LYS A 123 6.61 13.54 8.31
C LYS A 123 5.61 14.55 7.75
N SER A 124 6.09 15.64 7.16
CA SER A 124 5.22 16.66 6.56
C SER A 124 4.39 16.10 5.40
N SER A 125 4.97 15.19 4.61
CA SER A 125 4.24 14.51 3.53
C SER A 125 3.18 13.54 4.06
N LEU A 126 3.45 12.82 5.16
CA LEU A 126 2.43 11.98 5.79
C LEU A 126 1.23 12.82 6.24
N LEU A 127 1.46 13.94 6.91
CA LEU A 127 0.38 14.84 7.35
C LEU A 127 -0.38 15.42 6.14
N ALA A 128 0.34 15.92 5.13
CA ALA A 128 -0.27 16.44 3.91
C ALA A 128 -1.11 15.38 3.16
N SER A 129 -0.73 14.10 3.23
CA SER A 129 -1.56 13.04 2.68
C SER A 129 -2.89 12.89 3.44
N GLY A 130 -2.88 13.09 4.77
CA GLY A 130 -4.07 13.06 5.61
C GLY A 130 -5.02 14.23 5.40
N GLU A 131 -4.54 15.38 4.93
CA GLU A 131 -5.34 16.58 4.63
C GLU A 131 -6.24 16.42 3.38
N THR A 132 -6.29 15.23 2.79
CA THR A 132 -7.17 14.91 1.67
C THR A 132 -8.65 15.11 2.02
N PRO A 133 -9.51 15.57 1.07
CA PRO A 133 -10.95 15.55 1.26
C PRO A 133 -11.54 14.12 1.26
N GLY A 134 -10.72 13.10 1.03
CA GLY A 134 -11.17 11.73 0.88
C GLY A 134 -11.62 11.38 -0.53
N SER A 135 -12.00 10.13 -0.71
CA SER A 135 -12.56 9.56 -1.94
C SER A 135 -13.44 8.36 -1.60
N PRO A 136 -14.24 7.84 -2.54
CA PRO A 136 -14.98 6.60 -2.31
C PRO A 136 -14.07 5.44 -1.88
N GLN A 137 -12.88 5.30 -2.47
CA GLN A 137 -11.92 4.25 -2.11
C GLN A 137 -11.34 4.46 -0.71
N LEU A 138 -10.85 5.66 -0.41
CA LEU A 138 -10.30 5.99 0.90
C LEU A 138 -11.33 5.84 2.02
N ASN A 139 -12.60 6.13 1.75
CA ASN A 139 -13.66 5.90 2.72
C ASN A 139 -13.99 4.41 2.90
N SER A 140 -13.92 3.60 1.85
CA SER A 140 -14.29 2.18 1.90
C SER A 140 -13.15 1.28 2.38
N PHE A 141 -11.96 1.43 1.82
CA PHE A 141 -10.81 0.57 2.10
C PHE A 141 -9.85 1.16 3.13
N GLY A 142 -9.93 2.47 3.32
CA GLY A 142 -9.04 3.22 4.20
C GLY A 142 -7.74 3.65 3.53
N PRO A 143 -6.96 4.47 4.26
CA PRO A 143 -5.66 4.95 3.82
C PRO A 143 -4.60 3.85 3.84
N ASN A 144 -3.61 3.97 2.95
CA ASN A 144 -2.39 3.16 3.05
C ASN A 144 -1.55 3.63 4.24
N MET A 145 -1.09 2.68 5.06
CA MET A 145 -0.36 2.94 6.30
C MET A 145 1.15 2.68 6.20
N SER A 146 1.68 2.42 5.00
CA SER A 146 3.08 2.00 4.87
C SER A 146 4.07 3.07 5.34
N LEU A 147 3.86 4.36 4.98
CA LEU A 147 4.70 5.44 5.46
C LEU A 147 4.54 5.69 6.97
N ALA A 148 3.32 5.57 7.50
CA ALA A 148 3.06 5.65 8.93
C ALA A 148 3.79 4.54 9.69
N LYS A 149 3.78 3.31 9.16
CA LYS A 149 4.53 2.18 9.72
C LYS A 149 6.04 2.46 9.72
N ASP A 150 6.59 2.90 8.58
CA ASP A 150 8.01 3.21 8.44
C ASP A 150 8.45 4.27 9.48
N LEU A 151 7.61 5.30 9.74
CA LEU A 151 7.88 6.33 10.75
C LEU A 151 7.75 5.80 12.19
N LEU A 152 6.78 4.92 12.46
CA LEU A 152 6.67 4.26 13.78
C LEU A 152 7.89 3.38 14.08
N GLU A 153 8.44 2.71 13.08
CA GLU A 153 9.67 1.91 13.20
C GLU A 153 10.90 2.80 13.55
N GLN A 154 10.86 4.10 13.17
CA GLN A 154 11.85 5.10 13.56
C GLN A 154 11.54 5.79 14.90
N GLY A 155 10.45 5.39 15.57
CA GLY A 155 10.04 5.92 16.86
C GLY A 155 9.16 7.17 16.81
N ASP A 156 8.77 7.63 15.62
CA ASP A 156 7.92 8.81 15.46
C ASP A 156 6.44 8.47 15.64
N ARG A 157 5.96 8.62 16.87
CA ARG A 157 4.58 8.32 17.24
C ARG A 157 3.66 9.53 17.09
N ASP A 158 4.14 10.71 17.38
CA ASP A 158 3.31 11.92 17.43
C ASP A 158 2.75 12.27 16.07
N THR A 159 3.60 12.29 15.04
CA THR A 159 3.17 12.52 13.65
C THR A 159 2.15 11.47 13.17
N VAL A 160 2.35 10.20 13.55
CA VAL A 160 1.41 9.14 13.14
C VAL A 160 0.07 9.26 13.87
N LEU A 161 0.05 9.66 15.13
CA LEU A 161 -1.20 9.91 15.86
C LEU A 161 -1.97 11.11 15.27
N GLU A 162 -1.25 12.16 14.86
CA GLU A 162 -1.85 13.29 14.14
C GLU A 162 -2.41 12.85 12.78
N PHE A 163 -1.66 12.08 12.02
CA PHE A 163 -2.15 11.50 10.76
C PHE A 163 -3.41 10.64 10.95
N PHE A 164 -3.51 9.85 12.03
CA PHE A 164 -4.74 9.10 12.33
C PHE A 164 -5.92 10.03 12.60
N ALA A 165 -5.69 11.18 13.26
CA ALA A 165 -6.73 12.17 13.48
C ALA A 165 -7.23 12.77 12.16
N GLU A 166 -6.33 13.03 11.19
CA GLU A 166 -6.72 13.45 9.83
C GLU A 166 -7.51 12.36 9.11
N CYS A 167 -7.08 11.10 9.17
CA CYS A 167 -7.77 9.98 8.55
C CYS A 167 -9.23 9.83 9.02
N ARG A 168 -9.55 10.15 10.29
CA ARG A 168 -10.93 10.13 10.81
C ARG A 168 -11.88 11.08 10.07
N LYS A 169 -11.35 12.12 9.43
CA LYS A 169 -12.17 13.09 8.71
C LYS A 169 -12.80 12.49 7.45
N PHE A 170 -12.13 11.56 6.79
CA PHE A 170 -12.58 10.96 5.53
C PHE A 170 -12.87 9.44 5.59
N TRP A 171 -12.22 8.69 6.46
CA TRP A 171 -12.43 7.24 6.57
C TRP A 171 -13.52 6.91 7.59
N LYS A 172 -14.78 6.91 7.14
CA LYS A 172 -15.94 6.68 8.01
C LYS A 172 -16.25 5.20 8.21
N LEU A 173 -15.74 4.32 7.35
CA LEU A 173 -15.95 2.87 7.40
C LEU A 173 -14.71 2.15 7.97
N ASP A 174 -14.06 2.75 8.97
CA ASP A 174 -12.85 2.22 9.58
C ASP A 174 -13.11 1.03 10.55
N HIS A 175 -14.36 0.82 10.97
CA HIS A 175 -14.75 -0.26 11.88
C HIS A 175 -13.87 -0.30 13.14
N ASP A 176 -13.69 0.84 13.80
CA ASP A 176 -12.89 1.06 15.01
C ASP A 176 -11.38 0.78 14.86
N LYS A 177 -10.88 0.57 13.64
CA LYS A 177 -9.43 0.33 13.40
C LYS A 177 -8.58 1.50 13.87
N LEU A 178 -8.99 2.75 13.56
CA LEU A 178 -8.22 3.93 13.97
C LEU A 178 -8.16 4.08 15.48
N ASP A 179 -9.20 3.66 16.23
CA ASP A 179 -9.19 3.67 17.69
C ASP A 179 -8.23 2.60 18.23
N ALA A 180 -8.30 1.38 17.71
CA ALA A 180 -7.42 0.29 18.10
C ALA A 180 -5.95 0.62 17.78
N TRP A 181 -5.68 1.18 16.59
CA TRP A 181 -4.32 1.59 16.20
C TRP A 181 -3.80 2.75 17.06
N THR A 182 -4.65 3.74 17.34
CA THR A 182 -4.31 4.85 18.24
C THR A 182 -3.92 4.36 19.64
N ALA A 183 -4.71 3.45 20.22
CA ALA A 183 -4.42 2.84 21.51
C ALA A 183 -3.10 2.06 21.49
N LYS A 184 -2.84 1.29 20.43
CA LYS A 184 -1.59 0.53 20.26
C LYS A 184 -0.37 1.44 20.19
N VAL A 185 -0.43 2.52 19.38
CA VAL A 185 0.67 3.49 19.23
C VAL A 185 0.93 4.25 20.54
N ARG A 186 -0.11 4.69 21.25
CA ARG A 186 0.02 5.32 22.57
C ARG A 186 0.65 4.40 23.60
N GLY A 187 0.36 3.09 23.52
CA GLY A 187 1.00 2.06 24.34
C GLY A 187 2.43 1.71 23.92
N GLY A 188 3.02 2.42 22.95
CA GLY A 188 4.40 2.22 22.49
C GLY A 188 4.58 1.11 21.44
N GLY A 189 3.50 0.43 21.02
CA GLY A 189 3.55 -0.62 20.02
C GLY A 189 3.31 -0.12 18.60
N ILE A 190 3.60 -0.97 17.62
CA ILE A 190 3.26 -0.76 16.21
C ILE A 190 2.02 -1.61 15.90
N PRO A 191 0.95 -1.03 15.33
CA PRO A 191 -0.23 -1.77 14.93
C PRO A 191 0.06 -2.76 13.79
N ASP A 192 -0.71 -3.85 13.74
CA ASP A 192 -0.85 -4.62 12.51
C ASP A 192 -1.83 -3.89 11.59
N PHE A 193 -1.30 -3.30 10.53
CA PHE A 193 -2.10 -2.58 9.54
C PHE A 193 -2.72 -3.49 8.47
N ALA A 194 -2.32 -4.76 8.43
CA ALA A 194 -2.89 -5.80 7.54
C ALA A 194 -3.04 -5.30 6.09
N ALA A 195 -4.27 -5.39 5.55
CA ALA A 195 -4.58 -4.98 4.18
C ALA A 195 -4.26 -3.49 3.90
N ASN A 196 -4.23 -2.62 4.91
CA ASN A 196 -3.91 -1.20 4.73
C ASN A 196 -2.41 -0.93 4.44
N LEU A 197 -1.60 -1.96 4.28
CA LEU A 197 -0.24 -1.86 3.72
C LEU A 197 -0.21 -2.09 2.20
N LEU A 198 -1.30 -2.61 1.61
CA LEU A 198 -1.33 -3.09 0.21
C LEU A 198 -1.96 -2.11 -0.77
N TYR A 199 -2.79 -1.19 -0.31
CA TYR A 199 -3.57 -0.27 -1.16
C TYR A 199 -2.77 0.92 -1.67
#